data_fb1ad97d1c34a4d0090e7885af38cd27
#
_entry.id   fb1ad97d1c34a4d0090e7885af38cd27
#
_cell.length_a   1.000
_cell.length_b   1.000
_cell.length_c   1.000
_cell.angle_alpha   90.00
_cell.angle_beta   90.00
_cell.angle_gamma   90.00
#
_symmetry.space_group_name_H-M   'P 1'
#
loop_
_entity.id
_entity.type
_entity.pdbx_description
1 polymer ?
#
loop_
_entity_poly.entity_id
_entity_poly.type
_entity_poly.pdbx_seq_one_letter_code
_entity_poly.pdbx_strand_id
1 'polypeptide(L)'
;MWAYESVFYQIYPLGFCGAPFENDGVPEHRILKVNDWIPHIEKLGANAIYFSPVFESDTHGYNTRDYTKIDTRLGTNEDFQSVCENLHKAGIKVVLDGVFNHVGRGFWAFQDVLEKRWDSPYKDWFHISFDGNSNYNDGLWYEGWEGNYDLVKLNLRNEDVIQHIFSCIKGWVEEFDIDGLRLDVAYCLDHDFLRRLRSFCDGLKPDFFLVGETLHGDYNQWMNDSMLHSVTNYECYKGLYSSFNSMNMFEINHSLLRQFGPDNWTLYKGKHLLSFVDNHDVTRVASILSNENHLPLIYALAFGMPGIPCVYYGSEWGAKAKKEDGDPALRACFEKPEWNDLTTFISRLAEAKKHSDALNYGDFRSVLLTNRQCIFERKTDSERVLVAINADDQPFMAHFDAGCGTAVDLITGETHDFGGGSELAPYSAAYWKMER
;
A
#
# COMPACT_ATOMS: atom_id res chain seq x y z
N MET A 1 1.32 11.75 12.98
CA MET A 1 1.94 11.12 11.77
C MET A 1 1.04 11.40 10.59
N TRP A 2 1.53 12.16 9.62
CA TRP A 2 0.75 12.61 8.45
C TRP A 2 0.09 11.45 7.67
N ALA A 3 0.76 10.30 7.60
CA ALA A 3 0.27 9.14 6.85
C ALA A 3 -1.05 8.58 7.38
N TYR A 4 -1.34 8.75 8.66
CA TYR A 4 -2.58 8.24 9.27
C TYR A 4 -3.84 8.95 8.80
N GLU A 5 -3.69 10.18 8.30
CA GLU A 5 -4.77 11.01 7.75
C GLU A 5 -4.77 11.03 6.21
N SER A 6 -3.91 10.22 5.60
CA SER A 6 -3.70 10.22 4.15
C SER A 6 -4.53 9.19 3.42
N VAL A 7 -4.78 9.47 2.17
CA VAL A 7 -5.20 8.52 1.13
C VAL A 7 -4.02 8.36 0.18
N PHE A 8 -3.53 7.13 0.06
CA PHE A 8 -2.39 6.81 -0.80
C PHE A 8 -2.85 6.46 -2.21
N TYR A 9 -2.02 6.81 -3.18
CA TYR A 9 -2.11 6.36 -4.57
C TYR A 9 -0.85 5.60 -4.92
N GLN A 10 -0.96 4.35 -5.36
CA GLN A 10 0.18 3.51 -5.72
C GLN A 10 0.41 3.50 -7.21
N ILE A 11 1.65 3.76 -7.62
CA ILE A 11 2.14 3.59 -9.00
C ILE A 11 3.25 2.55 -9.02
N TYR A 12 3.17 1.61 -9.97
CA TYR A 12 4.28 0.73 -10.36
C TYR A 12 4.97 1.35 -11.59
N PRO A 13 6.11 2.05 -11.42
CA PRO A 13 6.63 2.98 -12.41
C PRO A 13 7.01 2.34 -13.74
N LEU A 14 7.72 1.20 -13.72
CA LEU A 14 8.16 0.53 -14.95
C LEU A 14 6.98 0.17 -15.86
N GLY A 15 5.94 -0.44 -15.32
CA GLY A 15 4.71 -0.75 -16.06
C GLY A 15 3.93 0.49 -16.43
N PHE A 16 3.67 1.37 -15.47
CA PHE A 16 2.94 2.63 -15.67
C PHE A 16 3.53 3.49 -16.79
N CYS A 17 4.84 3.58 -16.86
CA CYS A 17 5.56 4.36 -17.86
C CYS A 17 5.77 3.60 -19.20
N GLY A 18 5.38 2.33 -19.29
CA GLY A 18 5.58 1.53 -20.51
C GLY A 18 7.05 1.20 -20.79
N ALA A 19 7.86 1.07 -19.73
CA ALA A 19 9.25 0.67 -19.87
C ALA A 19 9.37 -0.79 -20.35
N PRO A 20 10.42 -1.14 -21.14
CA PRO A 20 10.67 -2.52 -21.51
C PRO A 20 10.95 -3.38 -20.26
N PHE A 21 10.58 -4.66 -20.29
CA PHE A 21 10.77 -5.57 -19.16
C PHE A 21 12.26 -5.75 -18.83
N GLU A 22 13.07 -6.08 -19.84
CA GLU A 22 14.52 -6.15 -19.69
C GLU A 22 15.13 -4.74 -19.68
N ASN A 23 16.09 -4.50 -18.80
CA ASN A 23 16.82 -3.25 -18.79
C ASN A 23 17.78 -3.20 -19.99
N ASP A 24 17.39 -2.47 -21.01
CA ASP A 24 18.13 -2.30 -22.25
C ASP A 24 19.24 -1.24 -22.17
N GLY A 25 19.34 -0.54 -21.05
CA GLY A 25 20.30 0.53 -20.83
C GLY A 25 20.07 1.80 -21.66
N VAL A 26 18.92 1.88 -22.35
CA VAL A 26 18.57 3.06 -23.16
C VAL A 26 17.91 4.11 -22.26
N PRO A 27 18.54 5.29 -22.10
CA PRO A 27 17.98 6.34 -21.26
C PRO A 27 16.78 7.00 -21.95
N GLU A 28 15.65 6.99 -21.25
CA GLU A 28 14.46 7.72 -21.68
C GLU A 28 13.76 8.37 -20.48
N HIS A 29 13.20 9.55 -20.67
CA HIS A 29 12.60 10.38 -19.62
C HIS A 29 11.14 9.95 -19.31
N ARG A 30 10.87 8.65 -19.18
CA ARG A 30 9.52 8.09 -19.04
C ARG A 30 8.84 8.48 -17.73
N ILE A 31 9.60 8.65 -16.66
CA ILE A 31 9.05 8.98 -15.33
C ILE A 31 8.33 10.33 -15.32
N LEU A 32 8.66 11.24 -16.23
CA LEU A 32 8.01 12.54 -16.35
C LEU A 32 6.51 12.42 -16.66
N LYS A 33 6.05 11.27 -17.18
CA LYS A 33 4.62 10.97 -17.34
C LYS A 33 3.81 11.12 -16.05
N VAL A 34 4.42 10.91 -14.89
CA VAL A 34 3.74 11.08 -13.59
C VAL A 34 3.21 12.52 -13.44
N ASN A 35 3.91 13.52 -13.99
CA ASN A 35 3.47 14.92 -13.93
C ASN A 35 2.08 15.11 -14.56
N ASP A 36 1.76 14.40 -15.63
CA ASP A 36 0.46 14.47 -16.30
C ASP A 36 -0.66 13.82 -15.46
N TRP A 37 -0.30 12.97 -14.50
CA TRP A 37 -1.22 12.29 -13.60
C TRP A 37 -1.51 13.09 -12.31
N ILE A 38 -0.67 14.05 -11.94
CA ILE A 38 -0.82 14.81 -10.70
C ILE A 38 -2.22 15.44 -10.55
N PRO A 39 -2.79 16.13 -11.57
CA PRO A 39 -4.13 16.69 -11.46
C PRO A 39 -5.21 15.62 -11.20
N HIS A 40 -5.07 14.44 -11.75
CA HIS A 40 -5.98 13.32 -11.50
C HIS A 40 -5.87 12.82 -10.05
N ILE A 41 -4.66 12.66 -9.54
CA ILE A 41 -4.40 12.22 -8.16
C ILE A 41 -4.95 13.23 -7.16
N GLU A 42 -4.73 14.53 -7.39
CA GLU A 42 -5.30 15.61 -6.57
C GLU A 42 -6.83 15.58 -6.57
N LYS A 43 -7.43 15.49 -7.76
CA LYS A 43 -8.90 15.44 -7.92
C LYS A 43 -9.52 14.21 -7.28
N LEU A 44 -8.80 13.07 -7.27
CA LEU A 44 -9.21 11.85 -6.57
C LEU A 44 -9.24 12.05 -5.05
N GLY A 45 -8.48 13.00 -4.54
CA GLY A 45 -8.32 13.27 -3.11
C GLY A 45 -7.17 12.54 -2.44
N ALA A 46 -6.31 11.87 -3.21
CA ALA A 46 -5.09 11.28 -2.68
C ALA A 46 -4.06 12.38 -2.40
N ASN A 47 -3.39 12.28 -1.24
CA ASN A 47 -2.39 13.24 -0.77
C ASN A 47 -1.05 12.58 -0.41
N ALA A 48 -0.89 11.33 -0.75
CA ALA A 48 0.36 10.60 -0.68
C ALA A 48 0.48 9.65 -1.88
N ILE A 49 1.67 9.51 -2.41
CA ILE A 49 1.98 8.53 -3.45
C ILE A 49 2.96 7.50 -2.90
N TYR A 50 2.70 6.24 -3.23
CA TYR A 50 3.63 5.15 -3.03
C TYR A 50 4.14 4.68 -4.40
N PHE A 51 5.43 4.85 -4.65
CA PHE A 51 6.09 4.30 -5.82
C PHE A 51 6.63 2.90 -5.51
N SER A 52 6.19 1.89 -6.26
CA SER A 52 6.93 0.64 -6.40
C SER A 52 8.32 0.94 -6.97
N PRO A 53 9.28 0.01 -7.02
CA PRO A 53 10.69 0.33 -7.22
C PRO A 53 10.99 1.28 -8.37
N VAL A 54 11.83 2.29 -8.11
CA VAL A 54 12.26 3.31 -9.10
C VAL A 54 13.74 3.21 -9.44
N PHE A 55 14.53 2.43 -8.69
CA PHE A 55 15.98 2.37 -8.85
C PHE A 55 16.41 1.39 -9.93
N GLU A 56 17.65 1.56 -10.41
CA GLU A 56 18.24 0.74 -11.47
C GLU A 56 18.13 -0.74 -11.13
N SER A 57 17.52 -1.52 -12.02
CA SER A 57 17.23 -2.94 -11.81
C SER A 57 17.45 -3.78 -13.07
N ASP A 58 17.50 -5.10 -12.90
CA ASP A 58 17.67 -6.01 -14.04
C ASP A 58 16.40 -6.07 -14.91
N THR A 59 15.21 -6.22 -14.27
CA THR A 59 13.93 -6.38 -14.96
C THR A 59 12.77 -5.65 -14.28
N HIS A 60 12.18 -6.26 -13.26
CA HIS A 60 10.89 -5.82 -12.66
C HIS A 60 11.02 -4.80 -11.52
N GLY A 61 12.21 -4.28 -11.25
CA GLY A 61 12.43 -3.30 -10.19
C GLY A 61 12.84 -3.89 -8.84
N TYR A 62 12.45 -5.12 -8.54
CA TYR A 62 12.82 -5.79 -7.28
C TYR A 62 14.17 -6.50 -7.32
N ASN A 63 14.80 -6.58 -8.48
CA ASN A 63 16.16 -7.07 -8.68
C ASN A 63 17.13 -5.90 -8.92
N THR A 64 17.37 -5.13 -7.87
CA THR A 64 18.13 -3.88 -7.88
C THR A 64 19.59 -4.09 -8.31
N ARG A 65 20.07 -3.23 -9.21
CA ARG A 65 21.49 -3.11 -9.59
C ARG A 65 22.22 -2.02 -8.83
N ASP A 66 21.55 -0.89 -8.60
CA ASP A 66 22.14 0.30 -7.98
C ASP A 66 21.05 1.10 -7.28
N TYR A 67 21.17 1.29 -5.96
CA TYR A 67 20.26 2.08 -5.15
C TYR A 67 20.45 3.59 -5.29
N THR A 68 21.53 4.04 -5.91
CA THR A 68 21.86 5.49 -6.03
C THR A 68 21.35 6.11 -7.32
N LYS A 69 20.86 5.29 -8.25
CA LYS A 69 20.49 5.68 -9.59
C LYS A 69 19.06 5.30 -9.90
N ILE A 70 18.29 6.25 -10.42
CA ILE A 70 16.97 5.98 -11.01
C ILE A 70 17.16 5.05 -12.22
N ASP A 71 16.25 4.12 -12.39
CA ASP A 71 16.28 3.14 -13.48
C ASP A 71 16.38 3.87 -14.83
N THR A 72 17.38 3.49 -15.61
CA THR A 72 17.69 4.12 -16.90
C THR A 72 16.47 4.14 -17.83
N ARG A 73 15.63 3.12 -17.76
CA ARG A 73 14.37 3.02 -18.53
C ARG A 73 13.32 4.04 -18.08
N LEU A 74 13.42 4.58 -16.88
CA LEU A 74 12.54 5.61 -16.33
C LEU A 74 13.06 7.02 -16.55
N GLY A 75 14.37 7.21 -16.52
CA GLY A 75 14.98 8.52 -16.68
C GLY A 75 16.24 8.73 -15.87
N THR A 76 16.45 9.96 -15.44
CA THR A 76 17.57 10.37 -14.61
C THR A 76 17.13 10.71 -13.19
N ASN A 77 18.09 10.88 -12.28
CA ASN A 77 17.82 11.36 -10.93
C ASN A 77 17.16 12.75 -10.98
N GLU A 78 17.61 13.63 -11.89
CA GLU A 78 17.04 14.96 -12.06
C GLU A 78 15.58 14.92 -12.54
N ASP A 79 15.22 13.97 -13.41
CA ASP A 79 13.83 13.77 -13.82
C ASP A 79 12.96 13.41 -12.63
N PHE A 80 13.42 12.44 -11.82
CA PHE A 80 12.68 11.99 -10.65
C PHE A 80 12.61 13.06 -9.56
N GLN A 81 13.69 13.81 -9.35
CA GLN A 81 13.68 14.98 -8.46
C GLN A 81 12.60 15.97 -8.87
N SER A 82 12.52 16.30 -10.17
CA SER A 82 11.48 17.20 -10.70
C SER A 82 10.07 16.67 -10.47
N VAL A 83 9.84 15.35 -10.63
CA VAL A 83 8.56 14.71 -10.34
C VAL A 83 8.21 14.85 -8.85
N CYS A 84 9.14 14.57 -7.95
CA CYS A 84 8.94 14.72 -6.51
C CYS A 84 8.63 16.16 -6.11
N GLU A 85 9.35 17.14 -6.67
CA GLU A 85 9.07 18.56 -6.44
C GLU A 85 7.65 18.95 -6.88
N ASN A 86 7.19 18.45 -8.03
CA ASN A 86 5.84 18.74 -8.53
C ASN A 86 4.77 18.06 -7.68
N LEU A 87 5.01 16.84 -7.19
CA LEU A 87 4.12 16.17 -6.23
C LEU A 87 4.02 16.96 -4.93
N HIS A 88 5.15 17.41 -4.36
CA HIS A 88 5.15 18.23 -3.15
C HIS A 88 4.45 19.58 -3.35
N LYS A 89 4.63 20.24 -4.49
CA LYS A 89 3.88 21.48 -4.84
C LYS A 89 2.37 21.26 -4.87
N ALA A 90 1.94 20.07 -5.23
CA ALA A 90 0.53 19.64 -5.20
C ALA A 90 0.07 19.14 -3.81
N GLY A 91 0.92 19.21 -2.79
CA GLY A 91 0.61 18.74 -1.44
C GLY A 91 0.61 17.23 -1.28
N ILE A 92 1.25 16.51 -2.21
CA ILE A 92 1.31 15.04 -2.22
C ILE A 92 2.64 14.58 -1.64
N LYS A 93 2.59 13.79 -0.57
CA LYS A 93 3.75 13.15 0.07
C LYS A 93 4.28 11.99 -0.79
N VAL A 94 5.59 11.75 -0.73
CA VAL A 94 6.26 10.73 -1.55
C VAL A 94 6.85 9.63 -0.69
N VAL A 95 6.43 8.39 -0.94
CA VAL A 95 6.94 7.16 -0.31
C VAL A 95 7.55 6.27 -1.39
N LEU A 96 8.77 5.79 -1.17
CA LEU A 96 9.46 4.89 -2.09
C LEU A 96 9.47 3.45 -1.57
N ASP A 97 9.55 2.51 -2.50
CA ASP A 97 9.80 1.10 -2.18
C ASP A 97 11.28 0.89 -1.81
N GLY A 98 11.51 0.38 -0.61
CA GLY A 98 12.80 -0.02 -0.11
C GLY A 98 12.98 -1.53 -0.22
N VAL A 99 13.69 -1.99 -1.23
CA VAL A 99 13.96 -3.40 -1.50
C VAL A 99 15.30 -3.77 -0.87
N PHE A 100 15.30 -4.12 0.43
CA PHE A 100 16.54 -4.31 1.19
C PHE A 100 16.84 -5.77 1.58
N ASN A 101 15.87 -6.68 1.39
CA ASN A 101 16.10 -8.10 1.66
C ASN A 101 17.05 -8.71 0.63
N HIS A 102 16.99 -8.27 -0.61
CA HIS A 102 17.72 -8.83 -1.74
C HIS A 102 18.02 -7.79 -2.80
N VAL A 103 18.93 -8.16 -3.70
CA VAL A 103 19.34 -7.39 -4.88
C VAL A 103 19.29 -8.26 -6.12
N GLY A 104 19.39 -7.69 -7.31
CA GLY A 104 19.55 -8.42 -8.55
C GLY A 104 20.95 -9.02 -8.70
N ARG A 105 21.09 -9.96 -9.61
CA ARG A 105 22.42 -10.50 -9.99
C ARG A 105 23.32 -9.44 -10.61
N GLY A 106 22.73 -8.43 -11.25
CA GLY A 106 23.45 -7.26 -11.79
C GLY A 106 23.92 -6.25 -10.74
N PHE A 107 23.63 -6.45 -9.46
CA PHE A 107 24.10 -5.57 -8.39
C PHE A 107 25.63 -5.52 -8.36
N TRP A 108 26.18 -4.31 -8.35
CA TRP A 108 27.62 -4.09 -8.55
C TRP A 108 28.52 -4.86 -7.57
N ALA A 109 28.15 -4.98 -6.29
CA ALA A 109 28.90 -5.74 -5.30
C ALA A 109 28.82 -7.25 -5.56
N PHE A 110 27.68 -7.75 -6.04
CA PHE A 110 27.54 -9.16 -6.41
C PHE A 110 28.33 -9.50 -7.68
N GLN A 111 28.38 -8.60 -8.64
CA GLN A 111 29.22 -8.75 -9.83
C GLN A 111 30.71 -8.81 -9.48
N ASP A 112 31.17 -8.02 -8.53
CA ASP A 112 32.54 -8.10 -8.00
C ASP A 112 32.84 -9.49 -7.37
N VAL A 113 31.87 -10.04 -6.61
CA VAL A 113 31.97 -11.40 -6.06
C VAL A 113 32.04 -12.46 -7.15
N LEU A 114 31.24 -12.35 -8.21
CA LEU A 114 31.28 -13.29 -9.33
C LEU A 114 32.62 -13.26 -10.05
N GLU A 115 33.25 -12.10 -10.16
CA GLU A 115 34.57 -11.93 -10.80
C GLU A 115 35.73 -12.38 -9.91
N LYS A 116 35.77 -11.88 -8.66
CA LYS A 116 36.94 -12.01 -7.76
C LYS A 116 36.83 -13.16 -6.77
N ARG A 117 35.66 -13.75 -6.59
CA ARG A 117 35.44 -14.88 -5.69
C ARG A 117 35.90 -14.58 -4.25
N TRP A 118 36.82 -15.36 -3.72
CA TRP A 118 37.38 -15.20 -2.38
C TRP A 118 38.09 -13.87 -2.13
N ASP A 119 38.58 -13.23 -3.19
CA ASP A 119 39.30 -11.97 -3.12
C ASP A 119 38.36 -10.74 -3.13
N SER A 120 37.07 -10.95 -3.35
CA SER A 120 36.10 -9.86 -3.28
C SER A 120 35.94 -9.32 -1.86
N PRO A 121 36.03 -8.01 -1.64
CA PRO A 121 35.72 -7.41 -0.35
C PRO A 121 34.22 -7.48 0.00
N TYR A 122 33.37 -7.80 -0.96
CA TYR A 122 31.91 -7.84 -0.81
C TYR A 122 31.33 -9.24 -0.60
N LYS A 123 32.16 -10.30 -0.50
CA LYS A 123 31.66 -11.67 -0.34
C LYS A 123 30.78 -11.87 0.90
N ASP A 124 31.08 -11.14 1.97
CA ASP A 124 30.32 -11.21 3.23
C ASP A 124 29.06 -10.32 3.24
N TRP A 125 28.78 -9.60 2.14
CA TRP A 125 27.55 -8.88 1.94
C TRP A 125 26.36 -9.79 1.65
N PHE A 126 26.65 -11.04 1.30
CA PHE A 126 25.70 -12.07 0.89
C PHE A 126 25.94 -13.36 1.71
N HIS A 127 25.02 -14.29 1.62
CA HIS A 127 25.17 -15.63 2.20
C HIS A 127 25.63 -16.59 1.11
N ILE A 128 26.95 -16.77 0.95
CA ILE A 128 27.59 -17.47 -0.17
C ILE A 128 28.35 -18.71 0.29
N SER A 129 28.34 -19.77 -0.53
CA SER A 129 29.23 -20.89 -0.47
C SER A 129 29.89 -21.12 -1.83
N PHE A 130 31.21 -21.05 -1.88
CA PHE A 130 31.98 -21.31 -3.10
C PHE A 130 32.19 -22.82 -3.38
N ASP A 131 31.77 -23.68 -2.45
CA ASP A 131 31.76 -25.14 -2.61
C ASP A 131 30.45 -25.66 -3.22
N GLY A 132 29.47 -24.75 -3.42
CA GLY A 132 28.16 -25.06 -3.97
C GLY A 132 27.94 -24.48 -5.37
N ASN A 133 26.70 -24.59 -5.83
CA ASN A 133 26.31 -24.06 -7.12
C ASN A 133 24.83 -23.64 -7.07
N SER A 134 24.40 -22.78 -7.99
CA SER A 134 23.02 -22.40 -8.21
C SER A 134 22.54 -22.89 -9.58
N ASN A 135 21.30 -22.60 -9.92
CA ASN A 135 20.75 -22.87 -11.26
C ASN A 135 21.43 -22.06 -12.39
N TYR A 136 22.22 -21.05 -12.06
CA TYR A 136 23.04 -20.30 -13.02
C TYR A 136 24.36 -21.00 -13.37
N ASN A 137 24.73 -22.05 -12.63
CA ASN A 137 25.89 -22.87 -12.87
C ASN A 137 27.21 -22.10 -12.99
N ASP A 138 27.39 -21.09 -12.14
CA ASP A 138 28.55 -20.18 -12.11
C ASP A 138 29.54 -20.48 -10.96
N GLY A 139 29.41 -21.65 -10.35
CA GLY A 139 30.39 -22.19 -9.38
C GLY A 139 30.31 -21.56 -8.00
N LEU A 140 29.16 -21.03 -7.60
CA LEU A 140 28.85 -20.66 -6.22
C LEU A 140 27.37 -20.89 -5.92
N TRP A 141 27.09 -21.24 -4.68
CA TRP A 141 25.75 -21.19 -4.11
C TRP A 141 25.60 -19.92 -3.28
N TYR A 142 24.41 -19.34 -3.30
CA TYR A 142 24.04 -18.23 -2.43
C TYR A 142 22.57 -18.33 -2.04
N GLU A 143 22.21 -17.73 -0.93
CA GLU A 143 20.82 -17.63 -0.52
C GLU A 143 20.09 -16.61 -1.40
N GLY A 144 18.96 -17.02 -1.98
CA GLY A 144 18.02 -16.16 -2.68
C GLY A 144 16.73 -16.01 -1.88
N TRP A 145 15.90 -15.03 -2.24
CA TRP A 145 14.59 -14.89 -1.65
C TRP A 145 13.69 -16.07 -2.05
N GLU A 146 13.26 -16.84 -1.04
CA GLU A 146 12.39 -18.02 -1.21
C GLU A 146 12.88 -19.01 -2.30
N GLY A 147 14.20 -19.15 -2.44
CA GLY A 147 14.81 -20.02 -3.44
C GLY A 147 14.94 -19.43 -4.83
N ASN A 148 14.61 -18.17 -5.02
CA ASN A 148 14.77 -17.43 -6.25
C ASN A 148 16.20 -16.89 -6.38
N TYR A 149 17.00 -17.44 -7.29
CA TYR A 149 18.41 -17.08 -7.42
C TYR A 149 18.69 -15.83 -8.24
N ASP A 150 17.68 -15.23 -8.90
CA ASP A 150 17.77 -13.90 -9.48
C ASP A 150 17.57 -12.78 -8.45
N LEU A 151 17.15 -13.15 -7.22
CA LEU A 151 16.99 -12.26 -6.07
C LEU A 151 17.99 -12.66 -4.97
N VAL A 152 19.19 -12.07 -5.04
CA VAL A 152 20.32 -12.42 -4.17
C VAL A 152 20.13 -11.78 -2.81
N LYS A 153 20.01 -12.60 -1.76
CA LYS A 153 19.78 -12.11 -0.41
C LYS A 153 20.97 -11.35 0.15
N LEU A 154 20.71 -10.16 0.69
CA LEU A 154 21.69 -9.37 1.43
C LEU A 154 21.87 -9.87 2.87
N ASN A 155 23.08 -9.78 3.38
CA ASN A 155 23.39 -10.01 4.78
C ASN A 155 23.14 -8.72 5.59
N LEU A 156 21.94 -8.56 6.13
CA LEU A 156 21.54 -7.38 6.91
C LEU A 156 22.15 -7.32 8.32
N ARG A 157 23.07 -8.21 8.66
CA ARG A 157 23.93 -8.15 9.86
C ARG A 157 25.33 -7.69 9.55
N ASN A 158 25.68 -7.55 8.28
CA ASN A 158 26.94 -6.97 7.84
C ASN A 158 26.87 -5.45 7.95
N GLU A 159 27.78 -4.86 8.71
CA GLU A 159 27.78 -3.39 8.96
C GLU A 159 27.95 -2.57 7.69
N ASP A 160 28.79 -3.01 6.76
CA ASP A 160 29.01 -2.30 5.50
C ASP A 160 27.75 -2.30 4.61
N VAL A 161 26.98 -3.39 4.62
CA VAL A 161 25.68 -3.47 3.94
C VAL A 161 24.70 -2.47 4.55
N ILE A 162 24.60 -2.45 5.89
CA ILE A 162 23.71 -1.54 6.60
C ILE A 162 24.08 -0.09 6.32
N GLN A 163 25.36 0.27 6.38
CA GLN A 163 25.83 1.63 6.11
C GLN A 163 25.61 2.03 4.65
N HIS A 164 25.78 1.10 3.71
CA HIS A 164 25.49 1.34 2.31
C HIS A 164 23.99 1.69 2.12
N ILE A 165 23.07 0.88 2.66
CA ILE A 165 21.63 1.12 2.58
C ILE A 165 21.27 2.46 3.23
N PHE A 166 21.78 2.74 4.43
CA PHE A 166 21.48 4.00 5.14
C PHE A 166 22.02 5.22 4.39
N SER A 167 23.21 5.12 3.80
CA SER A 167 23.75 6.17 2.94
C SER A 167 22.87 6.43 1.71
N CYS A 168 22.34 5.38 1.09
CA CYS A 168 21.39 5.52 -0.02
C CYS A 168 20.11 6.21 0.41
N ILE A 169 19.49 5.79 1.53
CA ILE A 169 18.27 6.41 2.07
C ILE A 169 18.51 7.89 2.37
N LYS A 170 19.65 8.22 3.00
CA LYS A 170 20.03 9.61 3.23
C LYS A 170 20.09 10.40 1.93
N GLY A 171 20.73 9.85 0.90
CA GLY A 171 20.78 10.43 -0.42
C GLY A 171 19.39 10.66 -1.02
N TRP A 172 18.46 9.72 -0.87
CA TRP A 172 17.08 9.88 -1.37
C TRP A 172 16.31 10.99 -0.65
N VAL A 173 16.54 11.16 0.66
CA VAL A 173 15.95 12.29 1.41
C VAL A 173 16.57 13.61 0.96
N GLU A 174 17.87 13.67 0.78
CA GLU A 174 18.60 14.91 0.37
C GLU A 174 18.27 15.31 -1.07
N GLU A 175 18.15 14.35 -1.99
CA GLU A 175 17.97 14.58 -3.42
C GLU A 175 16.50 14.68 -3.83
N PHE A 176 15.63 13.81 -3.30
CA PHE A 176 14.23 13.72 -3.71
C PHE A 176 13.23 14.21 -2.64
N ASP A 177 13.73 14.55 -1.45
CA ASP A 177 12.91 14.96 -0.29
C ASP A 177 11.79 13.97 0.07
N ILE A 178 12.05 12.66 -0.07
CA ILE A 178 11.04 11.63 0.21
C ILE A 178 10.53 11.68 1.65
N ASP A 179 9.30 11.26 1.86
CA ASP A 179 8.58 11.36 3.13
C ASP A 179 8.43 10.01 3.85
N GLY A 180 8.85 8.94 3.22
CA GLY A 180 8.77 7.61 3.81
C GLY A 180 9.24 6.49 2.90
N LEU A 181 9.22 5.28 3.45
CA LEU A 181 9.54 4.03 2.75
C LEU A 181 8.44 2.98 2.96
N ARG A 182 8.15 2.24 1.92
CA ARG A 182 7.51 0.92 2.00
C ARG A 182 8.61 -0.13 1.92
N LEU A 183 8.68 -1.03 2.88
CA LEU A 183 9.71 -2.07 2.90
C LEU A 183 9.16 -3.34 2.27
N ASP A 184 9.76 -3.72 1.14
CA ASP A 184 9.49 -4.97 0.45
C ASP A 184 9.80 -6.17 1.34
N VAL A 185 8.94 -7.19 1.32
CA VAL A 185 9.04 -8.40 2.12
C VAL A 185 9.51 -8.17 3.56
N ALA A 186 8.90 -7.20 4.24
CA ALA A 186 9.32 -6.80 5.60
C ALA A 186 9.33 -7.96 6.59
N TYR A 187 8.51 -8.99 6.36
CA TYR A 187 8.48 -10.22 7.16
C TYR A 187 9.77 -11.06 7.05
N CYS A 188 10.62 -10.81 6.05
CA CYS A 188 11.93 -11.45 5.86
C CYS A 188 13.08 -10.63 6.47
N LEU A 189 12.86 -9.37 6.85
CA LEU A 189 13.92 -8.48 7.31
C LEU A 189 14.33 -8.78 8.76
N ASP A 190 15.62 -8.68 9.03
CA ASP A 190 16.17 -8.81 10.38
C ASP A 190 15.58 -7.73 11.30
N HIS A 191 15.12 -8.12 12.49
CA HIS A 191 14.48 -7.19 13.42
C HIS A 191 15.45 -6.13 13.97
N ASP A 192 16.73 -6.45 14.14
CA ASP A 192 17.73 -5.45 14.58
C ASP A 192 18.02 -4.45 13.46
N PHE A 193 18.03 -4.90 12.21
CA PHE A 193 18.07 -4.01 11.06
C PHE A 193 16.86 -3.05 11.04
N LEU A 194 15.64 -3.55 11.28
CA LEU A 194 14.43 -2.71 11.31
C LEU A 194 14.48 -1.67 12.44
N ARG A 195 14.97 -2.04 13.62
CA ARG A 195 15.14 -1.08 14.74
C ARG A 195 16.15 0.01 14.40
N ARG A 196 17.27 -0.37 13.81
CA ARG A 196 18.31 0.56 13.38
C ARG A 196 17.81 1.48 12.26
N LEU A 197 17.08 0.91 11.29
CA LEU A 197 16.46 1.66 10.21
C LEU A 197 15.47 2.70 10.76
N ARG A 198 14.60 2.31 11.69
CA ARG A 198 13.66 3.23 12.34
C ARG A 198 14.38 4.40 12.99
N SER A 199 15.36 4.11 13.85
CA SER A 199 16.14 5.14 14.53
C SER A 199 16.89 6.05 13.56
N PHE A 200 17.44 5.51 12.49
CA PHE A 200 18.12 6.28 11.45
C PHE A 200 17.16 7.22 10.72
N CYS A 201 16.00 6.72 10.29
CA CYS A 201 15.00 7.51 9.56
C CYS A 201 14.39 8.60 10.44
N ASP A 202 14.13 8.33 11.72
CA ASP A 202 13.64 9.35 12.67
C ASP A 202 14.63 10.52 12.83
N GLY A 203 15.92 10.26 12.64
CA GLY A 203 16.98 11.28 12.65
C GLY A 203 17.15 12.05 11.33
N LEU A 204 16.62 11.54 10.21
CA LEU A 204 16.75 12.18 8.90
C LEU A 204 15.70 13.25 8.65
N LYS A 205 14.44 12.93 8.95
CA LYS A 205 13.30 13.80 8.64
C LYS A 205 12.19 13.59 9.67
N PRO A 206 11.61 14.66 10.24
CA PRO A 206 10.46 14.53 11.13
C PRO A 206 9.30 13.79 10.46
N ASP A 207 8.65 12.90 11.22
CA ASP A 207 7.50 12.12 10.73
C ASP A 207 7.78 11.27 9.48
N PHE A 208 9.02 10.82 9.29
CA PHE A 208 9.36 9.91 8.18
C PHE A 208 8.61 8.58 8.35
N PHE A 209 7.75 8.27 7.40
CA PHE A 209 6.83 7.14 7.48
C PHE A 209 7.47 5.83 7.04
N LEU A 210 7.35 4.78 7.86
CA LEU A 210 7.77 3.42 7.52
C LEU A 210 6.57 2.48 7.51
N VAL A 211 6.29 1.90 6.36
CA VAL A 211 5.29 0.84 6.19
C VAL A 211 5.95 -0.41 5.63
N GLY A 212 5.67 -1.58 6.18
CA GLY A 212 6.23 -2.84 5.72
C GLY A 212 5.21 -3.72 5.02
N GLU A 213 5.66 -4.42 4.01
CA GLU A 213 4.87 -5.51 3.45
C GLU A 213 4.90 -6.71 4.38
N THR A 214 3.71 -7.09 4.86
CA THR A 214 3.50 -8.31 5.65
C THR A 214 2.27 -9.04 5.12
N LEU A 215 2.33 -10.36 5.07
CA LEU A 215 1.27 -11.16 4.45
C LEU A 215 0.34 -11.78 5.50
N HIS A 216 0.90 -12.36 6.55
CA HIS A 216 0.16 -13.09 7.58
C HIS A 216 0.95 -13.13 8.90
N GLY A 217 0.32 -13.66 9.94
CA GLY A 217 0.89 -13.71 11.29
C GLY A 217 0.42 -12.56 12.18
N ASP A 218 1.09 -12.38 13.31
CA ASP A 218 0.87 -11.24 14.19
C ASP A 218 1.73 -10.06 13.72
N TYR A 219 1.08 -9.04 13.18
CA TYR A 219 1.74 -7.86 12.62
C TYR A 219 2.47 -7.00 13.67
N ASN A 220 2.19 -7.19 14.97
CA ASN A 220 2.92 -6.52 16.05
C ASN A 220 4.42 -6.88 16.09
N GLN A 221 4.81 -7.99 15.46
CA GLN A 221 6.22 -8.35 15.32
C GLN A 221 7.02 -7.28 14.56
N TRP A 222 6.38 -6.58 13.64
CA TRP A 222 7.01 -5.56 12.79
C TRP A 222 6.47 -4.16 13.04
N MET A 223 5.16 -4.04 13.35
CA MET A 223 4.47 -2.77 13.58
C MET A 223 4.43 -2.47 15.07
N ASN A 224 5.44 -1.73 15.55
CA ASN A 224 5.60 -1.34 16.94
C ASN A 224 6.44 -0.07 17.07
N ASP A 225 6.57 0.45 18.29
CA ASP A 225 7.21 1.74 18.55
C ASP A 225 8.70 1.80 18.16
N SER A 226 9.36 0.66 18.03
CA SER A 226 10.79 0.59 17.69
C SER A 226 11.10 0.19 16.24
N MET A 227 10.10 -0.22 15.48
CA MET A 227 10.27 -0.70 14.10
C MET A 227 9.36 0.11 13.15
N LEU A 228 8.36 -0.53 12.55
CA LEU A 228 7.51 0.08 11.53
C LEU A 228 6.31 0.80 12.14
N HIS A 229 5.88 1.90 11.51
CA HIS A 229 4.66 2.62 11.87
C HIS A 229 3.40 1.87 11.41
N SER A 230 3.50 1.17 10.30
CA SER A 230 2.39 0.51 9.64
C SER A 230 2.86 -0.74 8.89
N VAL A 231 1.92 -1.60 8.57
CA VAL A 231 2.11 -2.75 7.67
C VAL A 231 0.92 -2.89 6.73
N THR A 232 1.10 -3.63 5.64
CA THR A 232 0.02 -3.97 4.70
C THR A 232 -0.98 -4.91 5.34
N ASN A 233 -2.27 -4.61 5.21
CA ASN A 233 -3.36 -5.41 5.81
C ASN A 233 -3.89 -6.47 4.84
N TYR A 234 -3.11 -7.50 4.57
CA TYR A 234 -3.51 -8.60 3.69
C TYR A 234 -4.66 -9.44 4.27
N GLU A 235 -4.79 -9.50 5.60
CA GLU A 235 -5.91 -10.19 6.24
C GLU A 235 -7.24 -9.53 5.85
N CYS A 236 -7.34 -8.20 6.00
CA CYS A 236 -8.54 -7.47 5.59
C CYS A 236 -8.71 -7.42 4.07
N TYR A 237 -7.63 -7.35 3.28
CA TYR A 237 -7.71 -7.48 1.82
C TYR A 237 -8.48 -8.75 1.42
N LYS A 238 -8.10 -9.90 1.98
CA LYS A 238 -8.80 -11.17 1.74
C LYS A 238 -10.25 -11.12 2.24
N GLY A 239 -10.46 -10.63 3.44
CA GLY A 239 -11.80 -10.52 4.04
C GLY A 239 -12.73 -9.63 3.21
N LEU A 240 -12.21 -8.54 2.66
CA LEU A 240 -12.98 -7.61 1.81
C LEU A 240 -13.55 -8.31 0.58
N TYR A 241 -12.73 -8.83 -0.33
CA TYR A 241 -13.27 -9.43 -1.55
C TYR A 241 -14.04 -10.73 -1.28
N SER A 242 -13.60 -11.55 -0.32
CA SER A 242 -14.26 -12.78 0.04
C SER A 242 -15.65 -12.54 0.58
N SER A 243 -15.85 -11.54 1.43
CA SER A 243 -17.16 -11.18 1.99
C SER A 243 -18.18 -10.82 0.91
N PHE A 244 -17.77 -10.07 -0.09
CA PHE A 244 -18.64 -9.72 -1.21
C PHE A 244 -18.92 -10.91 -2.12
N ASN A 245 -17.91 -11.70 -2.47
CA ASN A 245 -18.06 -12.84 -3.38
C ASN A 245 -18.87 -14.00 -2.76
N SER A 246 -18.72 -14.23 -1.46
CA SER A 246 -19.49 -15.25 -0.73
C SER A 246 -20.83 -14.73 -0.18
N MET A 247 -21.12 -13.43 -0.33
CA MET A 247 -22.26 -12.75 0.31
C MET A 247 -22.32 -13.03 1.81
N ASN A 248 -21.15 -12.84 2.48
CA ASN A 248 -20.99 -13.14 3.90
C ASN A 248 -20.17 -12.05 4.61
N MET A 249 -20.83 -10.98 5.05
CA MET A 249 -20.18 -9.86 5.76
C MET A 249 -19.60 -10.25 7.12
N PHE A 250 -19.91 -11.44 7.64
CA PHE A 250 -19.28 -11.96 8.87
C PHE A 250 -17.77 -12.18 8.71
N GLU A 251 -17.28 -12.46 7.49
CA GLU A 251 -15.84 -12.68 7.26
C GLU A 251 -15.04 -11.42 7.54
N ILE A 252 -15.35 -10.30 6.89
CA ILE A 252 -14.63 -9.04 7.12
C ILE A 252 -14.88 -8.48 8.53
N ASN A 253 -16.11 -8.61 9.03
CA ASN A 253 -16.41 -8.16 10.39
C ASN A 253 -15.61 -8.94 11.44
N HIS A 254 -15.39 -10.25 11.24
CA HIS A 254 -14.53 -11.04 12.12
C HIS A 254 -13.09 -10.50 12.15
N SER A 255 -12.50 -10.22 10.98
CA SER A 255 -11.15 -9.64 10.89
C SER A 255 -11.08 -8.26 11.55
N LEU A 256 -12.08 -7.40 11.33
CA LEU A 256 -12.14 -6.07 11.94
C LEU A 256 -12.29 -6.13 13.47
N LEU A 257 -13.11 -7.05 14.00
CA LEU A 257 -13.24 -7.26 15.46
C LEU A 257 -11.93 -7.78 16.05
N ARG A 258 -11.27 -8.73 15.39
CA ARG A 258 -9.99 -9.29 15.83
C ARG A 258 -8.90 -8.23 15.86
N GLN A 259 -8.86 -7.35 14.85
CA GLN A 259 -7.81 -6.33 14.72
C GLN A 259 -8.11 -5.06 15.53
N PHE A 260 -9.34 -4.59 15.56
CA PHE A 260 -9.71 -3.26 16.04
C PHE A 260 -10.91 -3.22 16.99
N GLY A 261 -11.45 -4.36 17.38
CA GLY A 261 -12.65 -4.45 18.21
C GLY A 261 -12.49 -3.85 19.61
N PRO A 262 -13.58 -3.80 20.40
CA PRO A 262 -13.59 -3.16 21.71
C PRO A 262 -12.92 -3.99 22.80
N ASP A 263 -12.68 -5.28 22.58
CA ASP A 263 -12.18 -6.21 23.58
C ASP A 263 -10.69 -6.03 23.89
N ASN A 264 -10.27 -6.41 25.09
CA ASN A 264 -8.88 -6.29 25.54
C ASN A 264 -7.89 -7.22 24.79
N TRP A 265 -8.39 -8.27 24.13
CA TRP A 265 -7.58 -9.20 23.32
C TRP A 265 -7.34 -8.72 21.88
N THR A 266 -7.91 -7.58 21.50
CA THR A 266 -7.77 -6.98 20.17
C THR A 266 -6.31 -6.68 19.83
N LEU A 267 -5.86 -7.05 18.63
CA LEU A 267 -4.45 -7.04 18.28
C LEU A 267 -3.89 -5.66 17.94
N TYR A 268 -4.62 -4.83 17.18
CA TYR A 268 -4.09 -3.61 16.57
C TYR A 268 -4.91 -2.36 16.88
N LYS A 269 -5.61 -2.34 18.02
CA LYS A 269 -6.38 -1.19 18.45
C LYS A 269 -5.50 0.08 18.51
N GLY A 270 -5.96 1.16 17.88
CA GLY A 270 -5.22 2.41 17.79
C GLY A 270 -4.06 2.43 16.80
N LYS A 271 -3.83 1.33 16.07
CA LYS A 271 -2.82 1.26 15.00
C LYS A 271 -3.45 1.49 13.63
N HIS A 272 -2.61 1.92 12.66
CA HIS A 272 -3.02 2.30 11.32
C HIS A 272 -2.32 1.43 10.30
N LEU A 273 -3.01 0.41 9.77
CA LEU A 273 -2.51 -0.48 8.74
C LEU A 273 -2.82 0.09 7.36
N LEU A 274 -1.95 -0.16 6.38
CA LEU A 274 -2.20 0.19 4.99
C LEU A 274 -3.26 -0.75 4.42
N SER A 275 -4.42 -0.20 4.09
CA SER A 275 -5.59 -0.91 3.59
C SER A 275 -5.70 -0.77 2.08
N PHE A 276 -6.01 -1.84 1.39
CA PHE A 276 -6.12 -1.86 -0.07
C PHE A 276 -7.13 -2.92 -0.53
N VAL A 277 -7.66 -2.72 -1.71
CA VAL A 277 -8.55 -3.69 -2.37
C VAL A 277 -7.82 -4.46 -3.48
N ASP A 278 -6.70 -3.94 -3.94
CA ASP A 278 -5.74 -4.57 -4.83
C ASP A 278 -4.39 -3.83 -4.81
N ASN A 279 -3.39 -4.38 -5.48
CA ASN A 279 -2.06 -3.81 -5.69
C ASN A 279 -1.40 -4.46 -6.93
N HIS A 280 -0.09 -4.21 -7.11
CA HIS A 280 0.70 -4.69 -8.23
C HIS A 280 0.99 -6.21 -8.25
N ASP A 281 0.62 -6.94 -7.19
CA ASP A 281 0.91 -8.38 -7.02
C ASP A 281 -0.32 -9.27 -7.01
N VAL A 282 -1.50 -8.68 -6.95
CA VAL A 282 -2.76 -9.43 -6.86
C VAL A 282 -3.70 -9.08 -8.01
N THR A 283 -4.64 -9.97 -8.29
CA THR A 283 -5.71 -9.73 -9.26
C THR A 283 -6.42 -8.41 -8.95
N ARG A 284 -6.63 -7.57 -9.96
CA ARG A 284 -7.32 -6.28 -9.77
C ARG A 284 -8.73 -6.49 -9.24
N VAL A 285 -9.17 -5.56 -8.41
CA VAL A 285 -10.46 -5.68 -7.70
C VAL A 285 -11.65 -5.84 -8.64
N ALA A 286 -11.66 -5.14 -9.78
CA ALA A 286 -12.71 -5.30 -10.79
C ALA A 286 -12.72 -6.67 -11.48
N SER A 287 -11.63 -7.44 -11.37
CA SER A 287 -11.53 -8.80 -11.91
C SER A 287 -11.78 -9.87 -10.85
N ILE A 288 -11.50 -9.58 -9.57
CA ILE A 288 -11.70 -10.57 -8.50
C ILE A 288 -13.15 -10.60 -8.02
N LEU A 289 -13.88 -9.48 -8.07
CA LEU A 289 -15.27 -9.42 -7.69
C LEU A 289 -16.17 -10.11 -8.71
N SER A 290 -17.03 -10.99 -8.25
CA SER A 290 -18.01 -11.72 -9.08
C SER A 290 -19.22 -10.87 -9.47
N ASN A 291 -19.48 -9.75 -8.78
CA ASN A 291 -20.57 -8.82 -9.04
C ASN A 291 -20.01 -7.38 -9.14
N GLU A 292 -20.15 -6.78 -10.31
CA GLU A 292 -19.64 -5.43 -10.57
C GLU A 292 -20.30 -4.34 -9.70
N ASN A 293 -21.54 -4.55 -9.23
CA ASN A 293 -22.23 -3.64 -8.33
C ASN A 293 -21.55 -3.56 -6.94
N HIS A 294 -20.73 -4.53 -6.59
CA HIS A 294 -19.97 -4.52 -5.34
C HIS A 294 -18.70 -3.64 -5.41
N LEU A 295 -18.28 -3.23 -6.61
CA LEU A 295 -17.02 -2.49 -6.79
C LEU A 295 -17.01 -1.16 -6.01
N PRO A 296 -18.03 -0.28 -6.06
CA PRO A 296 -18.07 0.89 -5.19
C PRO A 296 -18.11 0.53 -3.70
N LEU A 297 -18.81 -0.55 -3.34
CA LEU A 297 -19.04 -0.93 -1.95
C LEU A 297 -17.77 -1.44 -1.26
N ILE A 298 -16.92 -2.18 -1.97
CA ILE A 298 -15.64 -2.64 -1.40
C ILE A 298 -14.72 -1.46 -1.10
N TYR A 299 -14.71 -0.43 -1.93
CA TYR A 299 -14.00 0.82 -1.64
C TYR A 299 -14.61 1.56 -0.45
N ALA A 300 -15.94 1.67 -0.37
CA ALA A 300 -16.60 2.28 0.78
C ALA A 300 -16.26 1.54 2.09
N LEU A 301 -16.20 0.23 2.07
CA LEU A 301 -15.81 -0.56 3.25
C LEU A 301 -14.32 -0.33 3.60
N ALA A 302 -13.42 -0.36 2.60
CA ALA A 302 -11.99 -0.17 2.80
C ALA A 302 -11.63 1.24 3.31
N PHE A 303 -12.34 2.28 2.87
CA PHE A 303 -12.14 3.66 3.34
C PHE A 303 -12.78 3.93 4.70
N GLY A 304 -13.89 3.27 5.01
CA GLY A 304 -14.62 3.44 6.27
C GLY A 304 -14.01 2.67 7.45
N MET A 305 -13.36 1.55 7.20
CA MET A 305 -12.72 0.74 8.24
C MET A 305 -11.46 1.43 8.80
N PRO A 306 -10.97 1.04 10.00
CA PRO A 306 -9.69 1.54 10.52
C PRO A 306 -8.54 1.24 9.56
N GLY A 307 -7.69 2.22 9.30
CA GLY A 307 -6.50 2.07 8.47
C GLY A 307 -6.26 3.25 7.52
N ILE A 308 -5.23 3.10 6.71
CA ILE A 308 -4.78 4.07 5.70
C ILE A 308 -5.15 3.50 4.33
N PRO A 309 -6.15 4.06 3.61
CA PRO A 309 -6.53 3.53 2.31
C PRO A 309 -5.48 3.83 1.24
N CYS A 310 -5.24 2.84 0.39
CA CYS A 310 -4.36 2.94 -0.77
C CYS A 310 -5.11 2.50 -2.03
N VAL A 311 -5.06 3.33 -3.06
CA VAL A 311 -5.66 3.07 -4.37
C VAL A 311 -4.55 2.74 -5.36
N TYR A 312 -4.64 1.61 -6.05
CA TYR A 312 -3.70 1.22 -7.08
C TYR A 312 -4.09 1.81 -8.44
N TYR A 313 -3.14 2.40 -9.16
CA TYR A 313 -3.42 3.12 -10.39
C TYR A 313 -4.19 2.29 -11.43
N GLY A 314 -5.25 2.84 -11.95
CA GLY A 314 -6.17 2.20 -12.89
C GLY A 314 -7.37 1.53 -12.21
N SER A 315 -7.24 1.09 -10.98
CA SER A 315 -8.34 0.42 -10.26
C SER A 315 -9.46 1.39 -9.88
N GLU A 316 -9.18 2.68 -9.75
CA GLU A 316 -10.17 3.71 -9.43
C GLU A 316 -11.18 3.98 -10.56
N TRP A 317 -10.90 3.52 -11.77
CA TRP A 317 -11.91 3.51 -12.85
C TRP A 317 -12.35 2.11 -13.27
N GLY A 318 -11.93 1.07 -12.51
CA GLY A 318 -12.35 -0.31 -12.74
C GLY A 318 -11.51 -1.07 -13.77
N ALA A 319 -10.25 -0.71 -13.98
CA ALA A 319 -9.35 -1.48 -14.82
C ALA A 319 -9.29 -2.96 -14.39
N LYS A 320 -9.31 -3.86 -15.35
CA LYS A 320 -9.33 -5.32 -15.14
C LYS A 320 -7.98 -5.94 -15.48
N ALA A 321 -7.54 -6.86 -14.66
CA ALA A 321 -6.40 -7.75 -14.91
C ALA A 321 -6.39 -8.87 -13.88
N LYS A 322 -5.91 -10.05 -14.26
CA LYS A 322 -5.82 -11.22 -13.40
C LYS A 322 -4.37 -11.63 -13.15
N LYS A 323 -4.08 -12.12 -11.97
CA LYS A 323 -2.75 -12.63 -11.60
C LYS A 323 -2.32 -13.82 -12.47
N GLU A 324 -3.26 -14.64 -12.88
CA GLU A 324 -3.02 -15.81 -13.78
C GLU A 324 -2.50 -15.41 -15.16
N ASP A 325 -2.74 -14.16 -15.61
CA ASP A 325 -2.23 -13.61 -16.86
C ASP A 325 -0.80 -13.07 -16.75
N GLY A 326 -0.19 -13.20 -15.55
CA GLY A 326 1.16 -12.77 -15.24
C GLY A 326 1.25 -11.33 -14.71
N ASP A 327 2.38 -11.02 -14.10
CA ASP A 327 2.62 -9.70 -13.49
C ASP A 327 2.52 -8.52 -14.49
N PRO A 328 2.97 -8.62 -15.75
CA PRO A 328 2.81 -7.53 -16.70
C PRO A 328 1.36 -7.09 -16.92
N ALA A 329 0.40 -8.03 -16.84
CA ALA A 329 -1.03 -7.70 -16.95
C ALA A 329 -1.52 -6.82 -15.79
N LEU A 330 -1.02 -7.06 -14.57
CA LEU A 330 -1.34 -6.27 -13.38
C LEU A 330 -0.70 -4.89 -13.40
N ARG A 331 0.39 -4.71 -14.15
CA ARG A 331 1.29 -3.56 -14.16
C ARG A 331 1.22 -2.80 -15.48
N ALA A 332 0.00 -2.64 -16.01
CA ALA A 332 -0.26 -2.10 -17.33
C ALA A 332 0.15 -0.62 -17.47
N CYS A 333 0.52 -0.25 -18.69
CA CYS A 333 0.68 1.13 -19.11
C CYS A 333 -0.67 1.66 -19.60
N PHE A 334 -1.18 2.71 -18.97
CA PHE A 334 -2.33 3.48 -19.48
C PHE A 334 -1.82 4.76 -20.11
N GLU A 335 -2.38 5.15 -21.24
CA GLU A 335 -1.97 6.37 -21.94
C GLU A 335 -2.31 7.62 -21.11
N LYS A 336 -3.49 7.62 -20.52
CA LYS A 336 -4.02 8.70 -19.65
C LYS A 336 -4.94 8.12 -18.58
N PRO A 337 -5.17 8.85 -17.47
CA PRO A 337 -6.15 8.42 -16.47
C PRO A 337 -7.56 8.56 -17.03
N GLU A 338 -8.45 7.69 -16.56
CA GLU A 338 -9.88 7.76 -16.84
C GLU A 338 -10.64 8.29 -15.63
N TRP A 339 -11.79 8.89 -15.88
CA TRP A 339 -12.69 9.39 -14.83
C TRP A 339 -14.12 8.97 -15.13
N ASN A 340 -14.69 8.13 -14.27
CA ASN A 340 -16.05 7.63 -14.38
C ASN A 340 -16.79 7.75 -13.03
N ASP A 341 -17.97 7.13 -12.93
CA ASP A 341 -18.79 7.18 -11.71
C ASP A 341 -18.09 6.56 -10.51
N LEU A 342 -17.34 5.47 -10.73
CA LEU A 342 -16.53 4.85 -9.66
C LEU A 342 -15.45 5.80 -9.16
N THR A 343 -14.73 6.46 -10.06
CA THR A 343 -13.70 7.44 -9.69
C THR A 343 -14.30 8.61 -8.90
N THR A 344 -15.47 9.11 -9.34
CA THR A 344 -16.24 10.13 -8.63
C THR A 344 -16.63 9.66 -7.23
N PHE A 345 -17.09 8.41 -7.10
CA PHE A 345 -17.47 7.84 -5.82
C PHE A 345 -16.26 7.72 -4.87
N ILE A 346 -15.14 7.20 -5.36
CA ILE A 346 -13.90 7.09 -4.56
C ILE A 346 -13.42 8.48 -4.13
N SER A 347 -13.51 9.50 -4.97
CA SER A 347 -13.13 10.85 -4.59
C SER A 347 -13.98 11.41 -3.43
N ARG A 348 -15.26 11.07 -3.38
CA ARG A 348 -16.14 11.41 -2.24
C ARG A 348 -15.76 10.67 -0.96
N LEU A 349 -15.37 9.40 -1.08
CA LEU A 349 -14.82 8.64 0.07
C LEU A 349 -13.54 9.26 0.60
N ALA A 350 -12.65 9.67 -0.29
CA ALA A 350 -11.39 10.35 0.07
C ALA A 350 -11.67 11.69 0.78
N GLU A 351 -12.61 12.47 0.28
CA GLU A 351 -13.02 13.74 0.88
C GLU A 351 -13.65 13.51 2.27
N ALA A 352 -14.53 12.52 2.42
CA ALA A 352 -15.09 12.13 3.71
C ALA A 352 -14.01 11.76 4.73
N LYS A 353 -13.04 10.95 4.32
CA LYS A 353 -11.93 10.54 5.19
C LYS A 353 -11.05 11.71 5.61
N LYS A 354 -10.71 12.59 4.69
CA LYS A 354 -9.89 13.78 4.93
C LYS A 354 -10.47 14.73 5.99
N HIS A 355 -11.79 14.80 6.08
CA HIS A 355 -12.50 15.70 6.97
C HIS A 355 -13.18 15.02 8.16
N SER A 356 -12.77 13.80 8.51
CA SER A 356 -13.35 13.04 9.61
C SER A 356 -12.27 12.47 10.53
N ASP A 357 -12.20 13.01 11.74
CA ASP A 357 -11.34 12.46 12.80
C ASP A 357 -11.76 11.04 13.17
N ALA A 358 -13.07 10.76 13.16
CA ALA A 358 -13.58 9.42 13.46
C ALA A 358 -13.12 8.39 12.42
N LEU A 359 -13.14 8.71 11.12
CA LEU A 359 -12.64 7.81 10.08
C LEU A 359 -11.12 7.62 10.13
N ASN A 360 -10.37 8.63 10.61
CA ASN A 360 -8.92 8.58 10.75
C ASN A 360 -8.47 7.86 12.03
N TYR A 361 -9.07 8.20 13.18
CA TYR A 361 -8.59 7.78 14.51
C TYR A 361 -9.62 7.06 15.37
N GLY A 362 -10.87 6.99 14.92
CA GLY A 362 -11.97 6.44 15.73
C GLY A 362 -11.81 4.96 16.03
N ASP A 363 -12.22 4.57 17.23
CA ASP A 363 -12.41 3.17 17.62
C ASP A 363 -13.44 2.49 16.70
N PHE A 364 -13.35 1.18 16.61
CA PHE A 364 -14.26 0.35 15.81
C PHE A 364 -15.24 -0.41 16.71
N ARG A 365 -16.52 -0.39 16.33
CA ARG A 365 -17.57 -1.23 16.94
C ARG A 365 -18.59 -1.69 15.91
N SER A 366 -18.87 -2.98 15.84
CA SER A 366 -19.94 -3.51 15.00
C SER A 366 -21.32 -3.14 15.59
N VAL A 367 -22.24 -2.66 14.76
CA VAL A 367 -23.57 -2.17 15.14
C VAL A 367 -24.67 -3.10 14.65
N LEU A 368 -24.65 -3.43 13.35
CA LEU A 368 -25.58 -4.36 12.71
C LEU A 368 -24.82 -5.24 11.74
N LEU A 369 -25.11 -6.52 11.74
CA LEU A 369 -24.43 -7.48 10.90
C LEU A 369 -25.39 -8.56 10.44
N THR A 370 -25.45 -8.75 9.13
CA THR A 370 -26.11 -9.87 8.47
C THR A 370 -25.15 -10.46 7.42
N ASN A 371 -25.59 -11.44 6.67
CA ASN A 371 -24.78 -11.96 5.55
C ASN A 371 -24.53 -10.90 4.46
N ARG A 372 -25.45 -9.95 4.27
CA ARG A 372 -25.45 -9.03 3.13
C ARG A 372 -25.32 -7.56 3.52
N GLN A 373 -25.53 -7.24 4.79
CA GLN A 373 -25.44 -5.88 5.31
C GLN A 373 -24.49 -5.81 6.49
N CYS A 374 -23.76 -4.71 6.60
CA CYS A 374 -23.02 -4.37 7.80
C CYS A 374 -23.13 -2.89 8.10
N ILE A 375 -23.28 -2.56 9.38
CA ILE A 375 -23.16 -1.22 9.92
C ILE A 375 -22.18 -1.29 11.06
N PHE A 376 -21.17 -0.43 11.04
CA PHE A 376 -20.22 -0.30 12.13
C PHE A 376 -19.97 1.16 12.48
N GLU A 377 -19.54 1.38 13.70
CA GLU A 377 -19.23 2.69 14.26
C GLU A 377 -17.74 2.95 14.23
N ARG A 378 -17.38 4.17 13.85
CA ARG A 378 -16.09 4.79 14.07
C ARG A 378 -16.28 5.96 15.03
N LYS A 379 -15.56 6.00 16.15
CA LYS A 379 -15.80 6.99 17.19
C LYS A 379 -14.52 7.47 17.85
N THR A 380 -14.40 8.80 17.94
CA THR A 380 -13.47 9.53 18.82
C THR A 380 -14.25 10.22 19.95
N ASP A 381 -13.55 10.91 20.83
CA ASP A 381 -14.21 11.73 21.86
C ASP A 381 -15.06 12.87 21.27
N SER A 382 -14.71 13.34 20.08
CA SER A 382 -15.31 14.52 19.45
C SER A 382 -16.25 14.20 18.28
N GLU A 383 -16.14 13.05 17.66
CA GLU A 383 -16.85 12.72 16.42
C GLU A 383 -17.29 11.26 16.40
N ARG A 384 -18.41 11.02 15.74
CA ARG A 384 -18.98 9.69 15.56
C ARG A 384 -19.54 9.53 14.14
N VAL A 385 -19.11 8.47 13.45
CA VAL A 385 -19.58 8.12 12.11
C VAL A 385 -20.05 6.66 12.10
N LEU A 386 -21.24 6.42 11.54
CA LEU A 386 -21.68 5.06 11.19
C LEU A 386 -21.42 4.81 9.72
N VAL A 387 -20.72 3.74 9.43
CA VAL A 387 -20.49 3.23 8.07
C VAL A 387 -21.49 2.13 7.81
N ALA A 388 -22.36 2.32 6.82
CA ALA A 388 -23.42 1.38 6.47
C ALA A 388 -23.24 0.88 5.04
N ILE A 389 -23.31 -0.45 4.85
CA ILE A 389 -23.16 -1.12 3.55
C ILE A 389 -24.33 -2.08 3.36
N ASN A 390 -24.98 -2.01 2.18
CA ASN A 390 -25.91 -3.03 1.70
C ASN A 390 -25.36 -3.65 0.40
N ALA A 391 -24.91 -4.89 0.48
CA ALA A 391 -24.41 -5.64 -0.66
C ALA A 391 -25.49 -6.39 -1.45
N ASP A 392 -26.75 -6.34 -0.99
CA ASP A 392 -27.88 -7.02 -1.64
C ASP A 392 -28.44 -6.20 -2.81
N ASP A 393 -29.10 -6.89 -3.74
CA ASP A 393 -29.89 -6.30 -4.83
C ASP A 393 -31.32 -5.87 -4.36
N GLN A 394 -31.64 -6.08 -3.07
CA GLN A 394 -32.90 -5.68 -2.45
C GLN A 394 -32.65 -4.57 -1.41
N PRO A 395 -33.63 -3.66 -1.24
CA PRO A 395 -33.59 -2.70 -0.13
C PRO A 395 -33.65 -3.44 1.21
N PHE A 396 -32.98 -2.90 2.20
CA PHE A 396 -32.95 -3.45 3.56
C PHE A 396 -33.31 -2.40 4.59
N MET A 397 -34.34 -2.65 5.39
CA MET A 397 -34.70 -1.77 6.51
C MET A 397 -33.89 -2.16 7.76
N ALA A 398 -32.90 -1.34 8.09
CA ALA A 398 -32.06 -1.53 9.27
C ALA A 398 -32.71 -0.94 10.50
N HIS A 399 -32.81 -1.74 11.57
CA HIS A 399 -33.29 -1.31 12.88
C HIS A 399 -32.14 -1.44 13.89
N PHE A 400 -31.72 -0.34 14.43
CA PHE A 400 -30.67 -0.26 15.46
C PHE A 400 -30.81 1.06 16.23
N ASP A 401 -30.23 1.12 17.41
CA ASP A 401 -30.16 2.36 18.18
C ASP A 401 -28.97 3.19 17.69
N ALA A 402 -29.26 4.27 16.97
CA ALA A 402 -28.26 5.23 16.52
C ALA A 402 -27.76 6.16 17.63
N GLY A 403 -28.50 6.26 18.75
CA GLY A 403 -28.19 7.16 19.86
C GLY A 403 -28.37 8.66 19.50
N CYS A 404 -29.00 8.97 18.36
CA CYS A 404 -29.33 10.33 17.91
C CYS A 404 -30.50 10.27 16.92
N GLY A 405 -31.13 11.42 16.62
CA GLY A 405 -32.25 11.50 15.67
C GLY A 405 -31.82 11.58 14.22
N THR A 406 -30.76 12.33 13.94
CA THR A 406 -30.30 12.64 12.57
C THR A 406 -28.79 12.55 12.42
N ALA A 407 -28.33 12.40 11.19
CA ALA A 407 -26.94 12.46 10.78
C ALA A 407 -26.80 13.09 9.40
N VAL A 408 -25.60 13.53 9.06
CA VAL A 408 -25.25 13.95 7.68
C VAL A 408 -24.44 12.83 7.04
N ASP A 409 -24.84 12.37 5.86
CA ASP A 409 -24.06 11.44 5.07
C ASP A 409 -22.86 12.16 4.44
N LEU A 410 -21.64 11.81 4.85
CA LEU A 410 -20.42 12.41 4.33
C LEU A 410 -20.15 12.12 2.84
N ILE A 411 -20.79 11.11 2.26
CA ILE A 411 -20.64 10.76 0.85
C ILE A 411 -21.53 11.64 -0.04
N THR A 412 -22.77 11.89 0.40
CA THR A 412 -23.78 12.59 -0.41
C THR A 412 -24.05 14.02 0.07
N GLY A 413 -23.76 14.33 1.33
CA GLY A 413 -24.13 15.59 1.98
C GLY A 413 -25.59 15.66 2.43
N GLU A 414 -26.36 14.58 2.26
CA GLU A 414 -27.78 14.53 2.62
C GLU A 414 -27.96 14.23 4.11
N THR A 415 -29.04 14.77 4.67
CA THR A 415 -29.44 14.47 6.04
C THR A 415 -30.21 13.14 6.09
N HIS A 416 -29.80 12.25 6.98
CA HIS A 416 -30.46 10.98 7.28
C HIS A 416 -31.20 11.07 8.60
N ASP A 417 -32.46 10.63 8.62
CA ASP A 417 -33.31 10.53 9.82
C ASP A 417 -33.39 9.06 10.25
N PHE A 418 -33.02 8.76 11.49
CA PHE A 418 -33.08 7.42 12.06
C PHE A 418 -34.47 7.01 12.59
N GLY A 419 -35.44 7.93 12.57
CA GLY A 419 -36.81 7.70 13.05
C GLY A 419 -37.52 6.63 12.21
N GLY A 420 -37.98 5.55 12.85
CA GLY A 420 -38.69 4.47 12.15
C GLY A 420 -37.83 3.40 11.48
N GLY A 421 -36.49 3.52 11.58
CA GLY A 421 -35.53 2.66 10.94
C GLY A 421 -34.78 3.35 9.80
N SER A 422 -33.73 2.70 9.28
CA SER A 422 -32.89 3.21 8.21
C SER A 422 -32.99 2.32 6.98
N GLU A 423 -33.61 2.77 5.92
CA GLU A 423 -33.63 2.03 4.67
C GLU A 423 -32.28 2.17 3.96
N LEU A 424 -31.66 1.04 3.66
CA LEU A 424 -30.49 0.92 2.82
C LEU A 424 -30.94 0.50 1.42
N ALA A 425 -30.74 1.35 0.43
CA ALA A 425 -31.04 1.04 -0.97
C ALA A 425 -30.22 -0.18 -1.45
N PRO A 426 -30.63 -0.89 -2.51
CA PRO A 426 -29.82 -1.93 -3.11
C PRO A 426 -28.42 -1.42 -3.48
N TYR A 427 -27.39 -2.23 -3.21
CA TYR A 427 -26.01 -1.88 -3.55
C TYR A 427 -25.59 -0.47 -3.11
N SER A 428 -25.82 -0.14 -1.84
CA SER A 428 -25.57 1.22 -1.32
C SER A 428 -24.56 1.26 -0.18
N ALA A 429 -23.96 2.42 -0.02
CA ALA A 429 -23.10 2.74 1.11
C ALA A 429 -23.41 4.15 1.62
N ALA A 430 -23.30 4.36 2.93
CA ALA A 430 -23.45 5.65 3.57
C ALA A 430 -22.46 5.82 4.72
N TYR A 431 -21.99 7.03 4.95
CA TYR A 431 -21.16 7.44 6.07
C TYR A 431 -21.90 8.48 6.90
N TRP A 432 -22.69 8.05 7.84
CA TRP A 432 -23.53 8.92 8.66
C TRP A 432 -22.74 9.53 9.82
N LYS A 433 -22.38 10.80 9.67
CA LYS A 433 -21.78 11.60 10.73
C LYS A 433 -22.88 12.17 11.62
N MET A 434 -22.84 11.79 12.92
CA MET A 434 -23.81 12.22 13.89
C MET A 434 -23.66 13.71 14.20
N GLU A 435 -24.77 14.43 14.20
CA GLU A 435 -24.83 15.78 14.75
C GLU A 435 -24.79 15.70 16.30
N ARG A 436 -24.11 16.65 16.92
CA ARG A 436 -24.01 16.74 18.39
C ARG A 436 -25.27 17.33 18.99
#